data_cc5be76beea31e6805db79292a0853bd
#
_entry.id   cc5be76beea31e6805db79292a0853bd
#
_cell.length_a   1.000
_cell.length_b   1.000
_cell.length_c   1.000
_cell.angle_alpha   90.00
_cell.angle_beta   90.00
_cell.angle_gamma   90.00
#
_symmetry.space_group_name_H-M   'P 1'
#
loop_
_entity.id
_entity.type
_entity.pdbx_description
1 polymer ?
#
loop_
_entity_poly.entity_id
_entity_poly.type
_entity_poly.pdbx_seq_one_letter_code
_entity_poly.pdbx_strand_id
1 'polypeptide(L)'
;MRIGVSRQWTTWLGAIGLALWTALATAQPGDAGGFSTSLQQMLADGSHPYVRAVDLRSERVPLQQLYERRGWQPLWSEDQTPTRSALATLSLMRGAENYGLHGSDYEANQILYHLVDLVTTPGTHPDQWAQFDLALSAAVLRFATHVHYGRIDPRQAGFDIPVAADRIDRLSILEEAATATDPAAVFARIEPPYEHYQLLKAALPKFRLLALERGLTDLPAYSGRSVKPGEAYAGAPALRHLLVALGDLPAGSAAPESDLTLDPALVAALKQFQTLHGLAPDGALGKETFRHLTTPLLHRVEQIELTLERWRWLPKLETPPIFVNIPQYRLFAFGTTQDREADMLKMDVIVGKAFPNTRTPVFSEEMRYLVFRPYWDVPYSIATRELLPEIRKNPAYMDKQNLELVRGPGEDAKPVPATQENLAALVAGTLRLRQRPGDDNALGLIKFMLPNEYNVYLHSTPAKGLFREARRAFSHGCIRVSDPVALAEHVLKGHPGDWTREKIEAAMNGTETFRVPLTSPIPVYILYGTAIASEAGQVFFFDDVYGQDARLAVLVGE
;
A
#
# COMPACT_ATOMS: atom_id res chain seq x y z
N MET A 1 -21.48 16.49 -33.34
CA MET A 1 -20.63 15.77 -34.30
C MET A 1 -20.40 14.37 -33.75
N ARG A 2 -21.03 13.36 -34.36
CA ARG A 2 -20.99 11.96 -33.86
C ARG A 2 -19.61 11.38 -34.21
N ILE A 3 -18.76 11.16 -33.23
CA ILE A 3 -17.50 10.43 -33.43
C ILE A 3 -17.80 8.95 -33.22
N GLY A 4 -17.76 8.21 -34.34
CA GLY A 4 -17.94 6.77 -34.35
C GLY A 4 -16.74 6.07 -33.67
N VAL A 5 -17.01 5.48 -32.52
CA VAL A 5 -16.09 4.50 -31.91
C VAL A 5 -16.06 3.29 -32.82
N SER A 6 -14.91 3.01 -33.38
CA SER A 6 -14.71 1.96 -34.38
C SER A 6 -15.15 0.58 -33.86
N ARG A 7 -16.09 -0.03 -34.55
CA ARG A 7 -16.66 -1.38 -34.34
C ARG A 7 -15.65 -2.54 -34.57
N GLN A 8 -14.38 -2.29 -34.50
CA GLN A 8 -13.39 -3.34 -34.82
C GLN A 8 -13.08 -4.31 -33.69
N TRP A 9 -13.38 -3.95 -32.45
CA TRP A 9 -13.06 -4.83 -31.29
C TRP A 9 -14.13 -5.88 -30.99
N THR A 10 -15.40 -5.61 -31.38
CA THR A 10 -16.51 -6.56 -31.20
C THR A 10 -16.54 -7.67 -32.25
N THR A 11 -15.92 -7.48 -33.40
CA THR A 11 -15.90 -8.48 -34.48
C THR A 11 -14.91 -9.63 -34.26
N TRP A 12 -13.86 -9.45 -33.48
CA TRP A 12 -12.90 -10.53 -33.19
C TRP A 12 -13.42 -11.56 -32.20
N LEU A 13 -14.20 -11.16 -31.21
CA LEU A 13 -14.85 -12.11 -30.28
C LEU A 13 -15.94 -12.92 -30.97
N GLY A 14 -16.63 -12.33 -31.95
CA GLY A 14 -17.61 -13.04 -32.75
C GLY A 14 -16.98 -14.05 -33.74
N ALA A 15 -15.79 -13.75 -34.28
CA ALA A 15 -15.09 -14.62 -35.22
C ALA A 15 -14.49 -15.87 -34.51
N ILE A 16 -14.01 -15.73 -33.29
CA ILE A 16 -13.54 -16.85 -32.48
C ILE A 16 -14.69 -17.76 -32.06
N GLY A 17 -15.86 -17.20 -31.71
CA GLY A 17 -17.06 -17.97 -31.38
C GLY A 17 -17.62 -18.76 -32.59
N LEU A 18 -17.51 -18.25 -33.82
CA LEU A 18 -17.99 -18.94 -35.02
C LEU A 18 -17.01 -20.00 -35.52
N ALA A 19 -15.71 -19.81 -35.37
CA ALA A 19 -14.69 -20.79 -35.75
C ALA A 19 -14.73 -22.06 -34.83
N LEU A 20 -15.08 -21.87 -33.57
CA LEU A 20 -15.25 -22.98 -32.61
C LEU A 20 -16.51 -23.83 -32.86
N TRP A 21 -17.54 -23.31 -33.56
CA TRP A 21 -18.80 -24.05 -33.81
C TRP A 21 -18.75 -24.93 -35.06
N THR A 22 -17.81 -24.71 -35.96
CA THR A 22 -17.71 -25.52 -37.22
C THR A 22 -16.70 -26.68 -37.11
N ALA A 23 -15.92 -26.80 -36.08
CA ALA A 23 -14.91 -27.86 -35.84
C ALA A 23 -15.49 -29.13 -35.15
N LEU A 24 -16.80 -29.23 -34.94
CA LEU A 24 -17.48 -30.33 -34.24
C LEU A 24 -17.73 -31.59 -35.09
N ALA A 25 -17.01 -31.80 -36.19
CA ALA A 25 -17.17 -33.01 -36.99
C ALA A 25 -15.83 -33.77 -37.12
N THR A 26 -15.75 -34.92 -36.48
CA THR A 26 -14.74 -35.99 -36.56
C THR A 26 -13.52 -35.87 -35.64
N ALA A 27 -13.71 -35.82 -34.31
CA ALA A 27 -12.62 -36.19 -33.39
C ALA A 27 -12.52 -37.71 -33.28
N GLN A 28 -11.43 -38.29 -33.73
CA GLN A 28 -11.03 -39.67 -33.33
C GLN A 28 -10.57 -39.61 -31.85
N PRO A 29 -10.72 -40.71 -31.05
CA PRO A 29 -10.20 -40.73 -29.69
C PRO A 29 -8.70 -40.41 -29.72
N GLY A 30 -8.34 -39.23 -29.18
CA GLY A 30 -6.99 -38.72 -29.21
C GLY A 30 -6.04 -39.60 -28.42
N ASP A 31 -4.81 -39.69 -28.89
CA ASP A 31 -3.69 -40.39 -28.27
C ASP A 31 -3.37 -39.84 -26.88
N ALA A 32 -4.08 -40.33 -25.85
CA ALA A 32 -3.87 -39.97 -24.45
C ALA A 32 -2.42 -40.24 -23.97
N GLY A 33 -1.70 -41.15 -24.66
CA GLY A 33 -0.30 -41.47 -24.38
C GLY A 33 0.64 -40.32 -24.75
N GLY A 34 0.38 -39.63 -25.86
CA GLY A 34 1.20 -38.49 -26.30
C GLY A 34 1.12 -37.30 -25.37
N PHE A 35 -0.10 -36.92 -24.90
CA PHE A 35 -0.31 -35.85 -23.92
C PHE A 35 0.43 -36.12 -22.61
N SER A 36 0.20 -37.29 -22.01
CA SER A 36 0.80 -37.70 -20.74
C SER A 36 2.33 -37.72 -20.81
N THR A 37 2.89 -38.30 -21.88
CA THR A 37 4.35 -38.36 -22.07
C THR A 37 4.97 -36.96 -22.18
N SER A 38 4.37 -36.09 -22.99
CA SER A 38 4.87 -34.71 -23.17
C SER A 38 4.82 -33.91 -21.88
N LEU A 39 3.73 -34.02 -21.12
CA LEU A 39 3.55 -33.34 -19.84
C LEU A 39 4.59 -33.81 -18.80
N GLN A 40 4.80 -35.12 -18.67
CA GLN A 40 5.81 -35.71 -17.79
C GLN A 40 7.22 -35.26 -18.16
N GLN A 41 7.53 -35.23 -19.45
CA GLN A 41 8.84 -34.78 -19.94
C GLN A 41 9.10 -33.32 -19.60
N MET A 42 8.16 -32.41 -19.87
CA MET A 42 8.31 -30.97 -19.55
C MET A 42 8.51 -30.74 -18.05
N LEU A 43 7.78 -31.43 -17.20
CA LEU A 43 7.94 -31.36 -15.75
C LEU A 43 9.27 -31.98 -15.30
N ALA A 44 9.72 -33.09 -15.87
CA ALA A 44 11.01 -33.71 -15.56
C ALA A 44 12.18 -32.78 -15.92
N ASP A 45 12.15 -32.20 -17.12
CA ASP A 45 13.19 -31.30 -17.63
C ASP A 45 13.12 -29.88 -16.98
N GLY A 46 11.99 -29.50 -16.39
CA GLY A 46 11.73 -28.17 -15.87
C GLY A 46 11.81 -27.09 -16.98
N SER A 47 11.41 -27.45 -18.20
CA SER A 47 11.42 -26.61 -19.39
C SER A 47 10.08 -26.62 -20.11
N HIS A 48 9.75 -25.50 -20.73
CA HIS A 48 8.52 -25.32 -21.50
C HIS A 48 8.80 -24.39 -22.69
N PRO A 49 8.17 -24.61 -23.88
CA PRO A 49 8.50 -23.82 -25.08
C PRO A 49 8.29 -22.30 -24.94
N TYR A 50 7.33 -21.85 -24.14
CA TYR A 50 7.00 -20.42 -24.01
C TYR A 50 6.71 -19.95 -22.57
N VAL A 51 6.82 -20.80 -21.56
CA VAL A 51 6.83 -20.39 -20.14
C VAL A 51 8.27 -20.26 -19.68
N ARG A 52 8.57 -19.19 -18.97
CA ARG A 52 9.94 -18.95 -18.45
C ARG A 52 10.36 -20.12 -17.53
N ALA A 53 11.57 -20.62 -17.72
CA ALA A 53 12.06 -21.78 -16.97
C ALA A 53 12.10 -21.57 -15.45
N VAL A 54 12.31 -20.33 -14.99
CA VAL A 54 12.27 -20.00 -13.55
C VAL A 54 10.86 -20.17 -12.99
N ASP A 55 9.86 -19.74 -13.73
CA ASP A 55 8.46 -19.80 -13.31
C ASP A 55 7.93 -21.23 -13.29
N LEU A 56 8.29 -22.02 -14.30
CA LEU A 56 7.93 -23.43 -14.31
C LEU A 56 8.60 -24.21 -13.16
N ARG A 57 9.88 -23.94 -12.89
CA ARG A 57 10.62 -24.61 -11.83
C ARG A 57 10.07 -24.32 -10.43
N SER A 58 9.60 -23.10 -10.17
CA SER A 58 8.97 -22.73 -8.90
C SER A 58 7.66 -23.49 -8.66
N GLU A 59 6.91 -23.79 -9.72
CA GLU A 59 5.62 -24.48 -9.67
C GLU A 59 5.70 -26.00 -9.99
N ARG A 60 6.90 -26.52 -10.25
CA ARG A 60 7.10 -27.90 -10.67
C ARG A 60 6.51 -28.93 -9.71
N VAL A 61 6.82 -28.84 -8.42
CA VAL A 61 6.38 -29.82 -7.42
C VAL A 61 4.86 -29.84 -7.28
N PRO A 62 4.16 -28.68 -7.06
CA PRO A 62 2.71 -28.70 -7.02
C PRO A 62 2.06 -29.18 -8.33
N LEU A 63 2.59 -28.80 -9.49
CA LEU A 63 2.06 -29.24 -10.78
C LEU A 63 2.23 -30.76 -10.97
N GLN A 64 3.37 -31.30 -10.62
CA GLN A 64 3.58 -32.74 -10.66
C GLN A 64 2.58 -33.48 -9.77
N GLN A 65 2.40 -33.05 -8.52
CA GLN A 65 1.42 -33.61 -7.58
C GLN A 65 -0.02 -33.58 -8.14
N LEU A 66 -0.39 -32.46 -8.78
CA LEU A 66 -1.70 -32.31 -9.39
C LEU A 66 -1.93 -33.33 -10.49
N TYR A 67 -1.03 -33.38 -11.49
CA TYR A 67 -1.21 -34.25 -12.64
C TYR A 67 -1.05 -35.75 -12.30
N GLU A 68 -0.20 -36.10 -11.33
CA GLU A 68 -0.13 -37.48 -10.79
C GLU A 68 -1.47 -37.89 -10.18
N ARG A 69 -2.09 -37.05 -9.35
CA ARG A 69 -3.44 -37.33 -8.77
C ARG A 69 -4.52 -37.46 -9.83
N ARG A 70 -4.39 -36.77 -10.95
CA ARG A 70 -5.33 -36.79 -12.09
C ARG A 70 -5.04 -37.90 -13.08
N GLY A 71 -4.04 -38.77 -12.85
CA GLY A 71 -3.62 -39.80 -13.80
C GLY A 71 -3.13 -39.20 -15.12
N TRP A 72 -2.50 -38.03 -15.08
CA TRP A 72 -1.93 -37.29 -16.23
C TRP A 72 -2.97 -36.88 -17.29
N GLN A 73 -4.24 -36.71 -16.89
CA GLN A 73 -5.31 -36.25 -17.76
C GLN A 73 -5.33 -34.73 -17.87
N PRO A 74 -5.79 -34.19 -19.02
CA PRO A 74 -5.93 -32.75 -19.20
C PRO A 74 -6.83 -32.12 -18.14
N LEU A 75 -6.50 -30.88 -17.75
CA LEU A 75 -7.30 -30.05 -16.82
C LEU A 75 -8.13 -29.01 -17.56
N TRP A 76 -7.57 -28.48 -18.65
CA TRP A 76 -8.10 -27.30 -19.35
C TRP A 76 -8.68 -27.63 -20.72
N SER A 77 -8.69 -28.87 -21.15
CA SER A 77 -9.24 -29.30 -22.42
C SER A 77 -9.99 -30.63 -22.33
N GLU A 78 -10.98 -30.80 -23.18
CA GLU A 78 -11.75 -32.01 -23.39
C GLU A 78 -11.79 -32.31 -24.90
N ASP A 79 -11.50 -33.51 -25.32
CA ASP A 79 -11.48 -33.94 -26.73
C ASP A 79 -10.76 -32.93 -27.66
N GLN A 80 -9.58 -32.47 -27.25
CA GLN A 80 -8.77 -31.46 -27.96
C GLN A 80 -9.54 -30.13 -28.21
N THR A 81 -10.34 -29.73 -27.26
CA THR A 81 -11.07 -28.47 -27.27
C THR A 81 -10.89 -27.80 -25.91
N PRO A 82 -10.59 -26.49 -25.85
CA PRO A 82 -10.44 -25.81 -24.57
C PRO A 82 -11.78 -25.76 -23.84
N THR A 83 -11.77 -26.01 -22.52
CA THR A 83 -12.96 -25.86 -21.70
C THR A 83 -13.40 -24.40 -21.62
N ARG A 84 -14.67 -24.15 -21.27
CA ARG A 84 -15.16 -22.77 -21.05
C ARG A 84 -14.42 -22.10 -19.90
N SER A 85 -14.09 -22.84 -18.84
CA SER A 85 -13.32 -22.34 -17.71
C SER A 85 -11.88 -21.98 -18.11
N ALA A 86 -11.23 -22.74 -19.01
CA ALA A 86 -9.93 -22.40 -19.56
C ALA A 86 -9.94 -21.02 -20.26
N LEU A 87 -10.92 -20.80 -21.14
CA LEU A 87 -11.08 -19.53 -21.86
C LEU A 87 -11.38 -18.36 -20.90
N ALA A 88 -12.26 -18.58 -19.93
CA ALA A 88 -12.60 -17.58 -18.92
C ALA A 88 -11.39 -17.23 -18.03
N THR A 89 -10.63 -18.26 -17.58
CA THR A 89 -9.42 -18.08 -16.76
C THR A 89 -8.32 -17.35 -17.54
N LEU A 90 -8.11 -17.71 -18.81
CA LEU A 90 -7.14 -17.02 -19.66
C LEU A 90 -7.54 -15.56 -19.91
N SER A 91 -8.84 -15.29 -20.12
CA SER A 91 -9.35 -13.93 -20.25
C SER A 91 -9.14 -13.12 -18.97
N LEU A 92 -9.33 -13.71 -17.80
CA LEU A 92 -9.11 -13.07 -16.51
C LEU A 92 -7.63 -12.69 -16.34
N MET A 93 -6.68 -13.58 -16.67
CA MET A 93 -5.24 -13.30 -16.57
C MET A 93 -4.78 -12.24 -17.56
N ARG A 94 -5.39 -12.19 -18.77
CA ARG A 94 -5.16 -11.10 -19.72
C ARG A 94 -5.67 -9.76 -19.19
N GLY A 95 -6.62 -9.77 -18.28
CA GLY A 95 -7.13 -8.61 -17.55
C GLY A 95 -6.54 -8.49 -16.12
N ALA A 96 -5.36 -9.06 -15.86
CA ALA A 96 -4.69 -9.00 -14.56
C ALA A 96 -4.47 -7.57 -14.06
N GLU A 97 -4.44 -6.64 -15.01
CA GLU A 97 -4.40 -5.20 -14.73
C GLU A 97 -5.55 -4.71 -13.85
N ASN A 98 -6.70 -5.35 -13.85
CA ASN A 98 -7.82 -5.01 -12.94
C ASN A 98 -7.50 -5.36 -11.47
N TYR A 99 -6.46 -6.13 -11.24
CA TYR A 99 -5.93 -6.47 -9.93
C TYR A 99 -4.68 -5.64 -9.59
N GLY A 100 -4.24 -4.71 -10.47
CA GLY A 100 -2.95 -4.04 -10.34
C GLY A 100 -1.78 -5.01 -10.53
N LEU A 101 -1.96 -5.99 -11.40
CA LEU A 101 -0.96 -6.97 -11.82
C LEU A 101 -0.80 -6.88 -13.34
N HIS A 102 0.19 -7.54 -13.93
CA HIS A 102 0.42 -7.47 -15.38
C HIS A 102 0.19 -8.82 -16.04
N GLY A 103 -0.62 -8.85 -17.09
CA GLY A 103 -0.91 -10.07 -17.86
C GLY A 103 0.33 -10.72 -18.46
N SER A 104 1.39 -9.94 -18.69
CA SER A 104 2.71 -10.44 -19.12
C SER A 104 3.39 -11.36 -18.10
N ASP A 105 3.09 -11.20 -16.81
CA ASP A 105 3.66 -12.02 -15.74
C ASP A 105 3.13 -13.47 -15.77
N TYR A 106 2.07 -13.69 -16.52
CA TYR A 106 1.36 -14.98 -16.65
C TYR A 106 1.41 -15.52 -18.08
N GLU A 107 2.23 -14.97 -18.94
CA GLU A 107 2.32 -15.30 -20.37
C GLU A 107 0.95 -15.32 -21.08
N ALA A 108 -0.05 -14.61 -20.55
CA ALA A 108 -1.46 -14.75 -20.95
C ALA A 108 -1.71 -14.52 -22.45
N ASN A 109 -1.03 -13.55 -23.06
CA ASN A 109 -1.12 -13.32 -24.52
C ASN A 109 -0.43 -14.41 -25.33
N GLN A 110 0.69 -14.95 -24.83
CA GLN A 110 1.42 -16.05 -25.49
C GLN A 110 0.60 -17.34 -25.45
N ILE A 111 0.03 -17.67 -24.29
CA ILE A 111 -0.87 -18.82 -24.14
C ILE A 111 -2.07 -18.70 -25.11
N LEU A 112 -2.69 -17.51 -25.22
CA LEU A 112 -3.77 -17.28 -26.16
C LEU A 112 -3.32 -17.45 -27.61
N TYR A 113 -2.17 -16.92 -27.99
CA TYR A 113 -1.60 -17.04 -29.34
C TYR A 113 -1.44 -18.52 -29.73
N HIS A 114 -0.79 -19.30 -28.86
CA HIS A 114 -0.59 -20.73 -29.10
C HIS A 114 -1.91 -21.51 -29.07
N LEU A 115 -2.87 -21.14 -28.24
CA LEU A 115 -4.19 -21.76 -28.25
C LEU A 115 -4.93 -21.51 -29.57
N VAL A 116 -4.89 -20.29 -30.11
CA VAL A 116 -5.50 -19.96 -31.42
C VAL A 116 -4.85 -20.78 -32.54
N ASP A 117 -3.54 -20.86 -32.57
CA ASP A 117 -2.80 -21.68 -33.54
C ASP A 117 -3.19 -23.16 -33.43
N LEU A 118 -3.25 -23.69 -32.21
CA LEU A 118 -3.59 -25.09 -31.91
C LEU A 118 -5.02 -25.46 -32.37
N VAL A 119 -6.02 -24.61 -32.11
CA VAL A 119 -7.41 -24.91 -32.49
C VAL A 119 -7.71 -24.67 -33.97
N THR A 120 -6.84 -23.94 -34.69
CA THR A 120 -7.00 -23.64 -36.11
C THR A 120 -6.15 -24.59 -37.00
N THR A 121 -5.16 -25.29 -36.43
CA THR A 121 -4.32 -26.24 -37.17
C THR A 121 -5.00 -27.58 -37.25
N PRO A 122 -5.24 -28.13 -38.47
CA PRO A 122 -5.84 -29.45 -38.61
C PRO A 122 -4.94 -30.57 -38.06
N GLY A 123 -5.53 -31.57 -37.41
CA GLY A 123 -4.82 -32.76 -36.92
C GLY A 123 -4.93 -32.93 -35.40
N THR A 124 -4.28 -34.00 -34.90
CA THR A 124 -4.17 -34.26 -33.47
C THR A 124 -2.80 -33.77 -32.98
N HIS A 125 -2.79 -32.93 -31.94
CA HIS A 125 -1.54 -32.31 -31.43
C HIS A 125 -1.45 -32.53 -29.90
N PRO A 126 -1.36 -33.74 -29.39
CA PRO A 126 -1.39 -34.04 -27.96
C PRO A 126 -0.27 -33.37 -27.15
N ASP A 127 0.91 -33.22 -27.76
CA ASP A 127 2.04 -32.50 -27.18
C ASP A 127 1.77 -30.99 -27.02
N GLN A 128 1.12 -30.38 -27.99
CA GLN A 128 0.75 -28.94 -27.90
C GLN A 128 -0.38 -28.71 -26.91
N TRP A 129 -1.33 -29.62 -26.80
CA TRP A 129 -2.34 -29.60 -25.74
C TRP A 129 -1.72 -29.75 -24.35
N ALA A 130 -0.70 -30.60 -24.19
CA ALA A 130 0.05 -30.71 -22.95
C ALA A 130 0.79 -29.40 -22.60
N GLN A 131 1.37 -28.73 -23.61
CA GLN A 131 1.99 -27.40 -23.43
C GLN A 131 0.97 -26.36 -22.97
N PHE A 132 -0.19 -26.27 -23.64
CA PHE A 132 -1.26 -25.35 -23.26
C PHE A 132 -1.72 -25.61 -21.82
N ASP A 133 -1.99 -26.86 -21.47
CA ASP A 133 -2.51 -27.26 -20.16
C ASP A 133 -1.52 -26.93 -19.04
N LEU A 134 -0.24 -27.25 -19.24
CA LEU A 134 0.82 -26.95 -18.28
C LEU A 134 1.06 -25.44 -18.12
N ALA A 135 1.07 -24.69 -19.23
CA ALA A 135 1.28 -23.25 -19.20
C ALA A 135 0.17 -22.52 -18.44
N LEU A 136 -1.10 -22.88 -18.72
CA LEU A 136 -2.23 -22.27 -18.04
C LEU A 136 -2.26 -22.65 -16.55
N SER A 137 -1.95 -23.89 -16.21
CA SER A 137 -1.85 -24.34 -14.82
C SER A 137 -0.75 -23.60 -14.04
N ALA A 138 0.43 -23.44 -14.63
CA ALA A 138 1.54 -22.69 -14.02
C ALA A 138 1.17 -21.21 -13.83
N ALA A 139 0.53 -20.60 -14.83
CA ALA A 139 0.06 -19.22 -14.77
C ALA A 139 -0.98 -19.02 -13.66
N VAL A 140 -1.93 -19.95 -13.50
CA VAL A 140 -2.95 -19.90 -12.42
C VAL A 140 -2.32 -19.98 -11.03
N LEU A 141 -1.36 -20.85 -10.80
CA LEU A 141 -0.67 -20.96 -9.50
C LEU A 141 0.08 -19.67 -9.16
N ARG A 142 0.77 -19.05 -10.13
CA ARG A 142 1.42 -17.76 -9.95
C ARG A 142 0.42 -16.64 -9.68
N PHE A 143 -0.65 -16.60 -10.48
CA PHE A 143 -1.70 -15.59 -10.30
C PHE A 143 -2.34 -15.68 -8.91
N ALA A 144 -2.67 -16.89 -8.44
CA ALA A 144 -3.19 -17.10 -7.09
C ALA A 144 -2.20 -16.61 -6.01
N THR A 145 -0.90 -16.90 -6.20
CA THR A 145 0.15 -16.41 -5.31
C THR A 145 0.21 -14.88 -5.27
N HIS A 146 0.23 -14.24 -6.46
CA HIS A 146 0.36 -12.79 -6.55
C HIS A 146 -0.88 -12.05 -6.05
N VAL A 147 -2.09 -12.60 -6.27
CA VAL A 147 -3.34 -12.03 -5.76
C VAL A 147 -3.39 -12.06 -4.24
N HIS A 148 -2.89 -13.13 -3.62
CA HIS A 148 -2.98 -13.32 -2.18
C HIS A 148 -1.79 -12.73 -1.40
N TYR A 149 -0.55 -13.02 -1.84
CA TYR A 149 0.66 -12.65 -1.09
C TYR A 149 1.41 -11.46 -1.67
N GLY A 150 1.04 -11.02 -2.89
CA GLY A 150 1.82 -10.06 -3.65
C GLY A 150 2.92 -10.73 -4.50
N ARG A 151 3.61 -9.88 -5.26
CA ARG A 151 4.64 -10.30 -6.25
C ARG A 151 6.01 -10.50 -5.62
N ILE A 152 6.28 -9.83 -4.49
CA ILE A 152 7.57 -9.88 -3.79
C ILE A 152 7.41 -10.03 -2.28
N ASP A 153 8.44 -10.52 -1.61
CA ASP A 153 8.54 -10.48 -0.15
C ASP A 153 8.73 -9.02 0.31
N PRO A 154 7.90 -8.48 1.23
CA PRO A 154 8.01 -7.12 1.75
C PRO A 154 9.40 -6.79 2.29
N ARG A 155 10.16 -7.77 2.82
CA ARG A 155 11.53 -7.57 3.30
C ARG A 155 12.50 -7.15 2.19
N GLN A 156 12.27 -7.57 0.96
CA GLN A 156 13.07 -7.12 -0.19
C GLN A 156 12.88 -5.62 -0.46
N ALA A 157 11.67 -5.11 -0.19
CA ALA A 157 11.37 -3.69 -0.22
C ALA A 157 11.86 -2.94 1.05
N GLY A 158 12.40 -3.66 2.04
CA GLY A 158 12.84 -3.08 3.32
C GLY A 158 11.69 -2.82 4.29
N PHE A 159 10.60 -3.59 4.19
CA PHE A 159 9.45 -3.53 5.07
C PHE A 159 9.45 -4.76 5.99
N ASP A 160 9.39 -4.53 7.28
CA ASP A 160 9.35 -5.58 8.28
C ASP A 160 7.90 -5.86 8.69
N ILE A 161 7.14 -6.33 7.72
CA ILE A 161 5.77 -6.80 7.90
C ILE A 161 5.81 -8.33 7.78
N PRO A 162 5.28 -9.08 8.75
CA PRO A 162 5.21 -10.52 8.64
C PRO A 162 4.32 -10.89 7.45
N VAL A 163 4.86 -11.65 6.53
CA VAL A 163 4.09 -12.23 5.42
C VAL A 163 2.94 -13.05 6.02
N ALA A 164 1.76 -12.91 5.46
CA ALA A 164 0.56 -13.61 5.89
C ALA A 164 0.86 -15.09 6.18
N ALA A 165 0.59 -15.49 7.42
CA ALA A 165 0.83 -16.88 7.86
C ALA A 165 -0.24 -17.84 7.33
N ASP A 166 -1.36 -17.33 6.85
CA ASP A 166 -2.46 -18.08 6.27
C ASP A 166 -2.05 -18.65 4.91
N ARG A 167 -1.87 -19.95 4.88
CA ARG A 167 -1.52 -20.66 3.65
C ARG A 167 -2.79 -20.95 2.86
N ILE A 168 -2.87 -20.41 1.66
CA ILE A 168 -3.88 -20.84 0.69
C ILE A 168 -3.48 -22.18 0.08
N ASP A 169 -4.47 -23.07 -0.14
CA ASP A 169 -4.27 -24.26 -0.94
C ASP A 169 -4.36 -23.91 -2.43
N ARG A 170 -3.20 -23.59 -3.01
CA ARG A 170 -3.11 -23.16 -4.41
C ARG A 170 -3.55 -24.24 -5.40
N LEU A 171 -3.40 -25.54 -5.05
CA LEU A 171 -3.85 -26.63 -5.89
C LEU A 171 -5.38 -26.73 -5.90
N SER A 172 -6.02 -26.58 -4.75
CA SER A 172 -7.47 -26.53 -4.66
C SER A 172 -8.04 -25.33 -5.47
N ILE A 173 -7.40 -24.17 -5.38
CA ILE A 173 -7.78 -22.97 -6.16
C ILE A 173 -7.65 -23.24 -7.66
N LEU A 174 -6.58 -23.90 -8.10
CA LEU A 174 -6.37 -24.28 -9.49
C LEU A 174 -7.45 -25.23 -9.98
N GLU A 175 -7.76 -26.29 -9.24
CA GLU A 175 -8.81 -27.28 -9.58
C GLU A 175 -10.21 -26.63 -9.60
N GLU A 176 -10.50 -25.74 -8.65
CA GLU A 176 -11.74 -24.97 -8.64
C GLU A 176 -11.85 -24.02 -9.85
N ALA A 177 -10.78 -23.28 -10.19
CA ALA A 177 -10.76 -22.40 -11.34
C ALA A 177 -10.96 -23.15 -12.65
N ALA A 178 -10.43 -24.38 -12.76
CA ALA A 178 -10.58 -25.23 -13.93
C ALA A 178 -12.01 -25.74 -14.16
N THR A 179 -12.84 -25.74 -13.14
CA THR A 179 -14.25 -26.20 -13.21
C THR A 179 -15.26 -25.08 -13.03
N ALA A 180 -14.82 -23.89 -12.59
CA ALA A 180 -15.70 -22.77 -12.31
C ALA A 180 -16.34 -22.17 -13.58
N THR A 181 -17.61 -21.83 -13.49
CA THR A 181 -18.29 -21.02 -14.50
C THR A 181 -17.78 -19.57 -14.51
N ASP A 182 -17.43 -19.08 -13.32
CA ASP A 182 -16.82 -17.76 -13.09
C ASP A 182 -15.52 -17.91 -12.28
N PRO A 183 -14.37 -18.04 -12.93
CA PRO A 183 -13.08 -18.12 -12.25
C PRO A 183 -12.74 -16.84 -11.43
N ALA A 184 -13.28 -15.67 -11.80
CA ALA A 184 -13.04 -14.44 -11.05
C ALA A 184 -13.56 -14.56 -9.60
N ALA A 185 -14.69 -15.23 -9.40
CA ALA A 185 -15.24 -15.47 -8.07
C ALA A 185 -14.34 -16.39 -7.21
N VAL A 186 -13.57 -17.30 -7.84
CA VAL A 186 -12.59 -18.15 -7.13
C VAL A 186 -11.47 -17.28 -6.57
N PHE A 187 -10.89 -16.41 -7.40
CA PHE A 187 -9.79 -15.53 -6.99
C PHE A 187 -10.23 -14.43 -6.01
N ALA A 188 -11.47 -13.93 -6.14
CA ALA A 188 -12.01 -12.92 -5.21
C ALA A 188 -12.01 -13.40 -3.74
N ARG A 189 -12.09 -14.70 -3.48
CA ARG A 189 -12.06 -15.27 -2.12
C ARG A 189 -10.69 -15.24 -1.46
N ILE A 190 -9.64 -15.16 -2.26
CA ILE A 190 -8.26 -15.13 -1.79
C ILE A 190 -7.63 -13.74 -1.83
N GLU A 191 -8.35 -12.75 -2.33
CA GLU A 191 -7.91 -11.34 -2.25
C GLU A 191 -7.87 -10.86 -0.80
N PRO A 192 -7.06 -9.82 -0.48
CA PRO A 192 -7.09 -9.17 0.81
C PRO A 192 -8.52 -8.76 1.21
N PRO A 193 -8.99 -9.11 2.41
CA PRO A 193 -10.39 -8.87 2.82
C PRO A 193 -10.65 -7.41 3.23
N TYR A 194 -9.70 -6.51 3.01
CA TYR A 194 -9.76 -5.13 3.44
C TYR A 194 -10.62 -4.27 2.52
N GLU A 195 -11.55 -3.49 3.08
CA GLU A 195 -12.38 -2.56 2.33
C GLU A 195 -11.53 -1.60 1.48
N HIS A 196 -10.49 -1.02 2.06
CA HIS A 196 -9.60 -0.10 1.33
C HIS A 196 -8.90 -0.73 0.13
N TYR A 197 -8.55 -2.02 0.20
CA TYR A 197 -8.03 -2.75 -0.96
C TYR A 197 -9.08 -2.85 -2.07
N GLN A 198 -10.32 -3.21 -1.73
CA GLN A 198 -11.40 -3.38 -2.71
C GLN A 198 -11.80 -2.04 -3.33
N LEU A 199 -11.89 -0.96 -2.54
CA LEU A 199 -12.17 0.38 -3.02
C LEU A 199 -11.08 0.89 -3.97
N LEU A 200 -9.82 0.68 -3.61
CA LEU A 200 -8.69 1.09 -4.44
C LEU A 200 -8.61 0.29 -5.75
N LYS A 201 -8.83 -1.02 -5.69
CA LYS A 201 -8.94 -1.89 -6.86
C LYS A 201 -10.08 -1.44 -7.79
N ALA A 202 -11.24 -1.09 -7.24
CA ALA A 202 -12.39 -0.60 -8.01
C ALA A 202 -12.10 0.74 -8.70
N ALA A 203 -11.23 1.58 -8.14
CA ALA A 203 -10.85 2.86 -8.74
C ALA A 203 -9.85 2.73 -9.90
N LEU A 204 -9.04 1.67 -9.92
CA LEU A 204 -7.94 1.48 -10.88
C LEU A 204 -8.37 1.59 -12.36
N PRO A 205 -9.47 0.95 -12.83
CA PRO A 205 -9.89 1.05 -14.22
C PRO A 205 -10.18 2.49 -14.67
N LYS A 206 -10.73 3.33 -13.79
CA LYS A 206 -10.97 4.75 -14.09
C LYS A 206 -9.66 5.48 -14.39
N PHE A 207 -8.64 5.33 -13.51
CA PHE A 207 -7.36 6.01 -13.70
C PHE A 207 -6.60 5.49 -14.93
N ARG A 208 -6.71 4.19 -15.23
CA ARG A 208 -6.15 3.63 -16.48
C ARG A 208 -6.80 4.23 -17.73
N LEU A 209 -8.12 4.39 -17.73
CA LEU A 209 -8.82 5.06 -18.86
C LEU A 209 -8.39 6.52 -18.99
N LEU A 210 -8.32 7.27 -17.90
CA LEU A 210 -7.87 8.65 -17.89
C LEU A 210 -6.42 8.78 -18.38
N ALA A 211 -5.56 7.82 -18.05
CA ALA A 211 -4.16 7.80 -18.50
C ALA A 211 -4.00 7.60 -20.02
N LEU A 212 -5.04 7.10 -20.72
CA LEU A 212 -5.04 7.00 -22.17
C LEU A 212 -5.41 8.34 -22.84
N GLU A 213 -5.98 9.29 -22.13
CA GLU A 213 -6.36 10.60 -22.66
C GLU A 213 -5.13 11.51 -22.73
N ARG A 214 -4.66 11.73 -23.97
CA ARG A 214 -3.47 12.55 -24.22
C ARG A 214 -3.73 14.00 -23.87
N GLY A 215 -2.79 14.63 -23.18
CA GLY A 215 -2.81 16.06 -22.90
C GLY A 215 -3.76 16.45 -21.74
N LEU A 216 -4.42 15.50 -21.07
CA LEU A 216 -5.33 15.80 -19.98
C LEU A 216 -4.64 16.58 -18.83
N THR A 217 -3.39 16.32 -18.57
CA THR A 217 -2.56 17.00 -17.55
C THR A 217 -1.69 18.14 -18.10
N ASP A 218 -1.86 18.49 -19.39
CA ASP A 218 -1.07 19.53 -20.04
C ASP A 218 -1.64 20.92 -19.72
N LEU A 219 -1.19 21.47 -18.61
CA LEU A 219 -1.53 22.83 -18.20
C LEU A 219 -0.41 23.81 -18.60
N PRO A 220 -0.74 25.08 -18.95
CA PRO A 220 0.27 26.11 -19.15
C PRO A 220 1.24 26.19 -17.99
N ALA A 221 2.54 26.32 -18.29
CA ALA A 221 3.62 26.24 -17.32
C ALA A 221 3.43 27.20 -16.13
N TYR A 222 3.79 26.73 -14.93
CA TYR A 222 3.77 27.55 -13.72
C TYR A 222 4.71 28.74 -13.83
N SER A 223 4.16 29.95 -13.72
CA SER A 223 4.87 31.22 -13.93
C SER A 223 5.79 31.65 -12.75
N GLY A 224 5.87 30.84 -11.69
CA GLY A 224 6.58 31.18 -10.47
C GLY A 224 5.74 31.98 -9.45
N ARG A 225 4.55 32.45 -9.84
CA ARG A 225 3.58 33.13 -8.97
C ARG A 225 2.32 32.29 -8.82
N SER A 226 1.82 32.16 -7.57
CA SER A 226 0.52 31.54 -7.31
C SER A 226 -0.62 32.35 -7.90
N VAL A 227 -1.55 31.70 -8.59
CA VAL A 227 -2.81 32.30 -9.04
C VAL A 227 -3.83 32.13 -7.92
N LYS A 228 -4.36 33.24 -7.43
CA LYS A 228 -5.31 33.26 -6.31
C LYS A 228 -6.76 33.12 -6.78
N PRO A 229 -7.71 32.75 -5.90
CA PRO A 229 -9.12 32.78 -6.19
C PRO A 229 -9.55 34.10 -6.84
N GLY A 230 -10.27 34.02 -7.98
CA GLY A 230 -10.73 35.18 -8.76
C GLY A 230 -9.70 35.79 -9.72
N GLU A 231 -8.43 35.38 -9.67
CA GLU A 231 -7.43 35.84 -10.65
C GLU A 231 -7.51 35.08 -11.98
N ALA A 232 -7.00 35.70 -13.04
CA ALA A 232 -6.97 35.10 -14.37
C ALA A 232 -5.86 34.04 -14.49
N TYR A 233 -6.18 32.91 -15.13
CA TYR A 233 -5.27 31.84 -15.49
C TYR A 233 -5.59 31.34 -16.91
N ALA A 234 -4.65 31.48 -17.83
CA ALA A 234 -4.84 31.08 -19.23
C ALA A 234 -5.19 29.58 -19.41
N GLY A 235 -4.85 28.74 -18.46
CA GLY A 235 -5.16 27.33 -18.44
C GLY A 235 -6.49 26.98 -17.76
N ALA A 236 -7.34 27.93 -17.38
CA ALA A 236 -8.59 27.66 -16.67
C ALA A 236 -9.52 26.67 -17.39
N PRO A 237 -9.71 26.69 -18.74
CA PRO A 237 -10.49 25.69 -19.45
C PRO A 237 -9.89 24.29 -19.35
N ALA A 238 -8.56 24.13 -19.55
CA ALA A 238 -7.87 22.85 -19.42
C ALA A 238 -7.91 22.30 -17.99
N LEU A 239 -7.73 23.18 -17.00
CA LEU A 239 -7.86 22.84 -15.59
C LEU A 239 -9.27 22.36 -15.24
N ARG A 240 -10.31 23.01 -15.78
CA ARG A 240 -11.71 22.60 -15.63
C ARG A 240 -11.93 21.20 -16.19
N HIS A 241 -11.43 20.95 -17.40
CA HIS A 241 -11.53 19.64 -18.04
C HIS A 241 -10.86 18.54 -17.20
N LEU A 242 -9.63 18.79 -16.72
CA LEU A 242 -8.91 17.86 -15.82
C LEU A 242 -9.71 17.59 -14.54
N LEU A 243 -10.19 18.62 -13.85
CA LEU A 243 -10.90 18.46 -12.57
C LEU A 243 -12.26 17.75 -12.74
N VAL A 244 -12.94 17.93 -13.90
CA VAL A 244 -14.15 17.16 -14.26
C VAL A 244 -13.79 15.67 -14.47
N ALA A 245 -12.71 15.39 -15.21
CA ALA A 245 -12.27 14.02 -15.49
C ALA A 245 -11.88 13.29 -14.20
N LEU A 246 -11.18 13.96 -13.29
CA LEU A 246 -10.84 13.42 -11.97
C LEU A 246 -12.07 13.20 -11.07
N GLY A 247 -13.11 14.01 -11.25
CA GLY A 247 -14.33 14.01 -10.46
C GLY A 247 -14.33 15.02 -9.31
N ASP A 248 -13.37 15.96 -9.32
CA ASP A 248 -13.30 17.06 -8.36
C ASP A 248 -14.27 18.20 -8.70
N LEU A 249 -14.65 18.30 -9.96
CA LEU A 249 -15.65 19.23 -10.46
C LEU A 249 -16.83 18.44 -11.06
N PRO A 250 -18.10 18.73 -10.72
CA PRO A 250 -19.24 18.04 -11.30
C PRO A 250 -19.31 18.16 -12.83
N ALA A 251 -19.67 17.09 -13.51
CA ALA A 251 -19.94 17.11 -14.95
C ALA A 251 -21.05 18.12 -15.25
N GLY A 252 -20.82 18.98 -16.25
CA GLY A 252 -21.76 20.06 -16.61
C GLY A 252 -21.50 21.40 -15.90
N SER A 253 -20.49 21.51 -15.05
CA SER A 253 -19.99 22.80 -14.54
C SER A 253 -19.32 23.62 -15.68
N ALA A 254 -20.07 23.80 -16.76
CA ALA A 254 -19.58 24.51 -17.94
C ALA A 254 -19.47 26.02 -17.64
N ALA A 255 -18.28 26.56 -17.88
CA ALA A 255 -18.11 27.98 -18.10
C ALA A 255 -17.75 28.19 -19.59
N PRO A 256 -17.98 29.36 -20.15
CA PRO A 256 -17.51 29.67 -21.49
C PRO A 256 -15.99 29.41 -21.60
N GLU A 257 -15.51 28.88 -22.72
CA GLU A 257 -14.06 28.71 -22.96
C GLU A 257 -13.28 30.04 -22.87
N SER A 258 -13.97 31.16 -23.01
CA SER A 258 -13.42 32.50 -22.87
C SER A 258 -13.25 32.92 -21.39
N ASP A 259 -13.81 32.18 -20.42
CA ASP A 259 -13.62 32.48 -18.99
C ASP A 259 -12.28 31.89 -18.51
N LEU A 260 -11.32 32.78 -18.42
CA LEU A 260 -9.96 32.47 -17.98
C LEU A 260 -9.75 32.72 -16.47
N THR A 261 -10.81 32.86 -15.68
CA THR A 261 -10.67 33.14 -14.24
C THR A 261 -10.73 31.87 -13.40
N LEU A 262 -10.07 31.89 -12.24
CA LEU A 262 -10.33 30.92 -11.18
C LEU A 262 -11.64 31.31 -10.48
N ASP A 263 -12.75 31.00 -11.13
CA ASP A 263 -14.09 31.26 -10.63
C ASP A 263 -14.42 30.44 -9.35
N PRO A 264 -15.51 30.75 -8.64
CA PRO A 264 -15.85 30.04 -7.40
C PRO A 264 -15.99 28.52 -7.53
N ALA A 265 -16.43 28.02 -8.71
CA ALA A 265 -16.57 26.57 -8.95
C ALA A 265 -15.21 25.90 -9.09
N LEU A 266 -14.29 26.49 -9.87
CA LEU A 266 -12.90 26.03 -9.96
C LEU A 266 -12.18 26.11 -8.63
N VAL A 267 -12.40 27.17 -7.86
CA VAL A 267 -11.79 27.31 -6.51
C VAL A 267 -12.28 26.22 -5.57
N ALA A 268 -13.57 25.89 -5.60
CA ALA A 268 -14.11 24.78 -4.80
C ALA A 268 -13.50 23.43 -5.21
N ALA A 269 -13.41 23.18 -6.51
CA ALA A 269 -12.79 21.98 -7.06
C ALA A 269 -11.29 21.88 -6.74
N LEU A 270 -10.56 22.99 -6.84
CA LEU A 270 -9.14 23.05 -6.42
C LEU A 270 -8.97 22.74 -4.94
N LYS A 271 -9.83 23.25 -4.05
CA LYS A 271 -9.79 22.92 -2.61
C LYS A 271 -10.04 21.44 -2.37
N GLN A 272 -10.98 20.83 -3.10
CA GLN A 272 -11.21 19.40 -3.04
C GLN A 272 -9.99 18.62 -3.54
N PHE A 273 -9.48 18.95 -4.71
CA PHE A 273 -8.25 18.37 -5.25
C PHE A 273 -7.08 18.47 -4.27
N GLN A 274 -6.84 19.67 -3.69
CA GLN A 274 -5.79 19.88 -2.69
C GLN A 274 -5.97 18.96 -1.48
N THR A 275 -7.20 18.81 -0.98
CA THR A 275 -7.52 17.90 0.13
C THR A 275 -7.19 16.45 -0.24
N LEU A 276 -7.59 15.99 -1.43
CA LEU A 276 -7.33 14.65 -1.93
C LEU A 276 -5.84 14.37 -2.20
N HIS A 277 -5.03 15.42 -2.28
CA HIS A 277 -3.59 15.31 -2.51
C HIS A 277 -2.72 15.69 -1.30
N GLY A 278 -3.33 15.77 -0.09
CA GLY A 278 -2.62 16.10 1.14
C GLY A 278 -2.03 17.51 1.18
N LEU A 279 -2.56 18.43 0.38
CA LEU A 279 -2.16 19.84 0.30
C LEU A 279 -3.06 20.72 1.19
N ALA A 280 -2.59 21.93 1.52
CA ALA A 280 -3.43 22.93 2.17
C ALA A 280 -4.56 23.38 1.22
N PRO A 281 -5.86 23.28 1.61
CA PRO A 281 -6.99 23.55 0.73
C PRO A 281 -7.31 25.04 0.64
N ASP A 282 -6.38 25.85 0.14
CA ASP A 282 -6.52 27.30 -0.01
C ASP A 282 -7.26 27.73 -1.29
N GLY A 283 -7.38 26.82 -2.26
CA GLY A 283 -7.99 27.06 -3.57
C GLY A 283 -7.13 27.89 -4.51
N ALA A 284 -5.86 28.11 -4.18
CA ALA A 284 -4.91 28.80 -5.04
C ALA A 284 -4.11 27.79 -5.89
N LEU A 285 -3.79 28.18 -7.13
CA LEU A 285 -2.90 27.41 -7.99
C LEU A 285 -1.44 27.78 -7.69
N GLY A 286 -0.93 27.27 -6.57
CA GLY A 286 0.45 27.41 -6.15
C GLY A 286 1.36 26.32 -6.75
N LYS A 287 2.67 26.39 -6.45
CA LYS A 287 3.68 25.48 -6.98
C LYS A 287 3.33 24.00 -6.74
N GLU A 288 2.98 23.64 -5.50
CA GLU A 288 2.69 22.25 -5.15
C GLU A 288 1.36 21.78 -5.77
N THR A 289 0.32 22.61 -5.76
CA THR A 289 -0.95 22.31 -6.43
C THR A 289 -0.72 22.06 -7.92
N PHE A 290 0.07 22.92 -8.58
CA PHE A 290 0.41 22.78 -9.99
C PHE A 290 1.19 21.49 -10.27
N ARG A 291 2.18 21.17 -9.44
CA ARG A 291 2.95 19.93 -9.54
C ARG A 291 2.05 18.69 -9.48
N HIS A 292 1.10 18.66 -8.55
CA HIS A 292 0.16 17.53 -8.41
C HIS A 292 -0.83 17.43 -9.58
N LEU A 293 -1.32 18.57 -10.11
CA LEU A 293 -2.20 18.62 -11.28
C LEU A 293 -1.52 18.13 -12.56
N THR A 294 -0.23 18.41 -12.71
CA THR A 294 0.56 18.03 -13.89
C THR A 294 1.30 16.71 -13.73
N THR A 295 1.08 16.00 -12.62
CA THR A 295 1.61 14.63 -12.46
C THR A 295 0.97 13.72 -13.51
N PRO A 296 1.77 12.98 -14.30
CA PRO A 296 1.24 12.05 -15.31
C PRO A 296 0.26 11.05 -14.68
N LEU A 297 -0.88 10.80 -15.33
CA LEU A 297 -1.88 9.87 -14.79
C LEU A 297 -1.40 8.42 -14.75
N LEU A 298 -0.45 8.04 -15.60
CA LEU A 298 0.25 6.75 -15.48
C LEU A 298 0.96 6.61 -14.12
N HIS A 299 1.55 7.69 -13.60
CA HIS A 299 2.13 7.65 -12.25
C HIS A 299 1.07 7.49 -11.15
N ARG A 300 -0.16 7.99 -11.36
CA ARG A 300 -1.28 7.73 -10.44
C ARG A 300 -1.74 6.28 -10.49
N VAL A 301 -1.75 5.66 -11.69
CA VAL A 301 -1.98 4.22 -11.86
C VAL A 301 -0.93 3.43 -11.10
N GLU A 302 0.36 3.73 -11.28
CA GLU A 302 1.48 3.12 -10.58
C GLU A 302 1.32 3.22 -9.04
N GLN A 303 0.98 4.41 -8.50
CA GLN A 303 0.73 4.58 -7.07
C GLN A 303 -0.39 3.67 -6.55
N ILE A 304 -1.45 3.47 -7.33
CA ILE A 304 -2.55 2.56 -7.00
C ILE A 304 -2.03 1.12 -6.97
N GLU A 305 -1.33 0.68 -8.01
CA GLU A 305 -0.80 -0.69 -8.16
C GLU A 305 0.19 -1.05 -7.05
N LEU A 306 1.14 -0.15 -6.76
CA LEU A 306 2.09 -0.34 -5.67
C LEU A 306 1.43 -0.35 -4.28
N THR A 307 0.35 0.40 -4.10
CA THR A 307 -0.42 0.36 -2.86
C THR A 307 -1.23 -0.93 -2.74
N LEU A 308 -1.83 -1.42 -3.83
CA LEU A 308 -2.49 -2.74 -3.86
C LEU A 308 -1.51 -3.86 -3.54
N GLU A 309 -0.27 -3.79 -4.06
CA GLU A 309 0.79 -4.74 -3.73
C GLU A 309 1.04 -4.78 -2.21
N ARG A 310 1.18 -3.61 -1.56
CA ARG A 310 1.41 -3.51 -0.11
C ARG A 310 0.25 -4.02 0.74
N TRP A 311 -0.99 -3.89 0.28
CA TRP A 311 -2.15 -4.43 0.96
C TRP A 311 -2.16 -5.97 1.01
N ARG A 312 -1.57 -6.64 0.01
CA ARG A 312 -1.46 -8.11 -0.04
C ARG A 312 -0.49 -8.67 1.00
N TRP A 313 0.42 -7.85 1.49
CA TRP A 313 1.39 -8.28 2.51
C TRP A 313 0.79 -8.36 3.92
N LEU A 314 -0.35 -7.70 4.16
CA LEU A 314 -0.96 -7.68 5.47
C LEU A 314 -1.63 -9.03 5.79
N PRO A 315 -1.39 -9.59 6.98
CA PRO A 315 -2.05 -10.80 7.42
C PRO A 315 -3.54 -10.53 7.70
N LYS A 316 -4.36 -11.55 7.67
CA LYS A 316 -5.75 -11.44 8.15
C LYS A 316 -5.76 -10.96 9.59
N LEU A 317 -6.45 -9.87 9.86
CA LEU A 317 -6.53 -9.27 11.20
C LEU A 317 -7.54 -10.04 12.05
N GLU A 318 -7.07 -10.56 13.18
CA GLU A 318 -7.91 -11.26 14.17
C GLU A 318 -8.37 -10.32 15.28
N THR A 319 -7.62 -9.26 15.52
CA THR A 319 -7.90 -8.24 16.55
C THR A 319 -7.85 -6.83 15.95
N PRO A 320 -8.61 -5.87 16.53
CA PRO A 320 -8.64 -4.50 16.03
C PRO A 320 -7.24 -3.87 16.06
N PRO A 321 -6.71 -3.39 14.93
CA PRO A 321 -5.37 -2.82 14.86
C PRO A 321 -5.36 -1.31 15.06
N ILE A 322 -4.15 -0.77 15.17
CA ILE A 322 -3.83 0.63 14.93
C ILE A 322 -2.99 0.70 13.66
N PHE A 323 -3.43 1.45 12.66
CA PHE A 323 -2.68 1.74 11.43
C PHE A 323 -2.11 3.15 11.47
N VAL A 324 -0.85 3.30 11.07
CA VAL A 324 -0.25 4.59 10.80
C VAL A 324 0.21 4.61 9.35
N ASN A 325 -0.43 5.40 8.50
CA ASN A 325 0.02 5.57 7.12
C ASN A 325 0.98 6.77 7.01
N ILE A 326 2.25 6.48 6.74
CA ILE A 326 3.32 7.48 6.71
C ILE A 326 3.07 8.58 5.67
N PRO A 327 2.79 8.29 4.37
CA PRO A 327 2.58 9.33 3.36
C PRO A 327 1.37 10.23 3.63
N GLN A 328 0.34 9.70 4.29
CA GLN A 328 -0.87 10.42 4.65
C GLN A 328 -0.72 11.24 5.94
N TYR A 329 0.27 10.95 6.76
CA TYR A 329 0.45 11.50 8.11
C TYR A 329 -0.78 11.29 8.98
N ARG A 330 -1.37 10.09 8.94
CA ARG A 330 -2.60 9.72 9.66
C ARG A 330 -2.43 8.44 10.45
N LEU A 331 -3.09 8.43 11.60
CA LEU A 331 -3.33 7.24 12.41
C LEU A 331 -4.82 6.91 12.36
N PHE A 332 -5.10 5.62 12.27
CA PHE A 332 -6.44 5.03 12.32
C PHE A 332 -6.44 3.95 13.40
N ALA A 333 -7.30 4.06 14.41
CA ALA A 333 -7.45 3.03 15.43
C ALA A 333 -8.85 2.42 15.33
N PHE A 334 -8.89 1.11 15.18
CA PHE A 334 -10.07 0.32 14.94
C PHE A 334 -10.67 -0.14 16.28
N GLY A 335 -11.99 -0.05 16.44
CA GLY A 335 -12.71 -0.63 17.56
C GLY A 335 -13.07 -2.10 17.34
N THR A 336 -13.25 -2.50 16.08
CA THR A 336 -13.43 -3.87 15.61
C THR A 336 -12.60 -4.13 14.36
N THR A 337 -12.40 -5.38 13.96
CA THR A 337 -11.68 -5.71 12.72
C THR A 337 -12.47 -5.36 11.45
N GLN A 338 -13.72 -4.92 11.59
CA GLN A 338 -14.65 -4.63 10.49
C GLN A 338 -15.14 -3.18 10.50
N ASP A 339 -14.52 -2.31 11.31
CA ASP A 339 -14.89 -0.91 11.33
C ASP A 339 -14.69 -0.28 9.96
N ARG A 340 -15.67 0.49 9.55
CA ARG A 340 -15.58 1.37 8.39
C ARG A 340 -14.85 2.65 8.76
N GLU A 341 -14.43 3.38 7.74
CA GLU A 341 -13.73 4.64 7.93
C GLU A 341 -14.46 5.63 8.87
N ALA A 342 -15.80 5.64 8.87
CA ALA A 342 -16.60 6.51 9.73
C ALA A 342 -16.50 6.15 11.22
N ASP A 343 -16.24 4.88 11.54
CA ASP A 343 -16.30 4.34 12.90
C ASP A 343 -14.92 4.38 13.60
N MET A 344 -13.84 4.55 12.85
CA MET A 344 -12.48 4.56 13.36
C MET A 344 -12.13 5.85 14.08
N LEU A 345 -11.32 5.75 15.15
CA LEU A 345 -10.63 6.92 15.68
C LEU A 345 -9.53 7.34 14.68
N LYS A 346 -9.58 8.59 14.25
CA LYS A 346 -8.62 9.16 13.30
C LYS A 346 -7.91 10.35 13.91
N MET A 347 -6.60 10.45 13.66
CA MET A 347 -5.84 11.64 14.08
C MET A 347 -4.64 11.87 13.19
N ASP A 348 -4.16 13.12 13.20
CA ASP A 348 -2.93 13.50 12.53
C ASP A 348 -1.71 12.98 13.28
N VAL A 349 -0.66 12.61 12.52
CA VAL A 349 0.63 12.23 13.09
C VAL A 349 1.77 13.02 12.46
N ILE A 350 2.89 13.10 13.19
CA ILE A 350 4.16 13.58 12.69
C ILE A 350 5.11 12.38 12.68
N VAL A 351 5.70 12.11 11.52
CA VAL A 351 6.63 11.00 11.29
C VAL A 351 8.08 11.48 11.12
N GLY A 352 8.99 10.58 10.95
CA GLY A 352 10.41 10.86 10.75
C GLY A 352 10.71 11.70 9.51
N LYS A 353 11.81 12.46 9.55
CA LYS A 353 12.33 13.20 8.39
C LYS A 353 12.77 12.22 7.29
N ALA A 354 12.77 12.69 6.04
CA ALA A 354 13.15 11.88 4.87
C ALA A 354 14.66 11.53 4.77
N PHE A 355 15.46 11.82 5.80
CA PHE A 355 16.87 11.41 5.84
C PHE A 355 17.00 9.93 6.28
N PRO A 356 17.97 9.16 5.76
CA PRO A 356 18.06 7.73 5.98
C PRO A 356 17.99 7.29 7.45
N ASN A 357 18.64 8.01 8.35
CA ASN A 357 18.74 7.65 9.76
C ASN A 357 17.61 8.22 10.63
N THR A 358 16.63 8.89 10.04
CA THR A 358 15.52 9.55 10.76
C THR A 358 14.16 9.18 10.19
N ARG A 359 14.09 8.32 9.17
CA ARG A 359 12.83 7.82 8.62
C ARG A 359 12.13 6.96 9.66
N THR A 360 10.80 7.06 9.72
CA THR A 360 10.00 6.05 10.40
C THR A 360 10.03 4.77 9.56
N PRO A 361 10.47 3.63 10.10
CA PRO A 361 10.44 2.35 9.38
C PRO A 361 9.01 1.88 9.14
N VAL A 362 8.82 1.04 8.13
CA VAL A 362 7.57 0.32 7.87
C VAL A 362 7.68 -1.05 8.52
N PHE A 363 6.87 -1.29 9.55
CA PHE A 363 6.91 -2.52 10.33
C PHE A 363 5.60 -2.76 11.08
N SER A 364 5.43 -3.92 11.66
CA SER A 364 4.33 -4.19 12.59
C SER A 364 4.86 -4.66 13.95
N GLU A 365 4.18 -4.27 15.01
CA GLU A 365 4.50 -4.67 16.37
C GLU A 365 3.27 -4.53 17.27
N GLU A 366 3.33 -5.05 18.47
CA GLU A 366 2.26 -4.96 19.45
C GLU A 366 2.48 -3.82 20.46
N MET A 367 1.48 -2.95 20.59
CA MET A 367 1.44 -2.00 21.71
C MET A 367 1.10 -2.75 22.99
N ARG A 368 1.96 -2.64 24.00
CA ARG A 368 1.86 -3.44 25.23
C ARG A 368 1.57 -2.62 26.48
N TYR A 369 1.93 -1.35 26.50
CA TYR A 369 1.71 -0.49 27.66
C TYR A 369 1.84 1.00 27.32
N LEU A 370 1.31 1.84 28.21
CA LEU A 370 1.47 3.28 28.20
C LEU A 370 2.40 3.70 29.34
N VAL A 371 3.05 4.85 29.18
CA VAL A 371 3.81 5.52 30.24
C VAL A 371 3.29 6.94 30.34
N PHE A 372 2.75 7.29 31.49
CA PHE A 372 2.40 8.67 31.84
C PHE A 372 3.61 9.40 32.39
N ARG A 373 3.76 10.70 32.05
CA ARG A 373 4.87 11.54 32.45
C ARG A 373 6.23 10.88 32.17
N PRO A 374 6.51 10.49 30.90
CA PRO A 374 7.69 9.71 30.58
C PRO A 374 8.99 10.50 30.73
N TYR A 375 10.05 9.82 31.14
CA TYR A 375 11.41 10.25 30.80
C TYR A 375 11.64 10.05 29.31
N TRP A 376 12.36 10.96 28.67
CA TRP A 376 12.89 10.75 27.34
C TRP A 376 14.36 10.33 27.40
N ASP A 377 14.62 9.07 27.27
CA ASP A 377 15.98 8.57 27.02
C ASP A 377 16.43 9.04 25.64
N VAL A 378 17.34 9.99 25.61
CA VAL A 378 17.80 10.61 24.37
C VAL A 378 18.61 9.59 23.58
N PRO A 379 18.26 9.27 22.33
CA PRO A 379 19.06 8.39 21.48
C PRO A 379 20.52 8.89 21.39
N TYR A 380 21.47 7.97 21.40
CA TYR A 380 22.90 8.29 21.41
C TYR A 380 23.29 9.27 20.29
N SER A 381 22.76 9.09 19.09
CA SER A 381 23.02 9.97 17.95
C SER A 381 22.57 11.42 18.19
N ILE A 382 21.39 11.59 18.78
CA ILE A 382 20.84 12.93 19.14
C ILE A 382 21.66 13.53 20.29
N ALA A 383 21.89 12.72 21.32
CA ALA A 383 22.65 13.16 22.49
C ALA A 383 24.04 13.68 22.12
N THR A 384 24.77 12.95 21.25
CA THR A 384 26.16 13.28 20.92
C THR A 384 26.31 14.27 19.77
N ARG A 385 25.43 14.24 18.77
CA ARG A 385 25.56 15.06 17.55
C ARG A 385 24.82 16.37 17.63
N GLU A 386 23.71 16.43 18.40
CA GLU A 386 22.84 17.60 18.43
C GLU A 386 22.92 18.31 19.79
N LEU A 387 22.74 17.60 20.91
CA LEU A 387 22.62 18.22 22.22
C LEU A 387 23.97 18.48 22.89
N LEU A 388 24.92 17.57 22.79
CA LEU A 388 26.24 17.72 23.42
C LEU A 388 27.01 18.96 22.93
N PRO A 389 27.01 19.35 21.65
CA PRO A 389 27.59 20.62 21.21
C PRO A 389 26.97 21.84 21.88
N GLU A 390 25.66 21.86 22.08
CA GLU A 390 24.95 22.97 22.75
C GLU A 390 25.25 22.99 24.26
N ILE A 391 25.31 21.82 24.91
CA ILE A 391 25.69 21.67 26.32
C ILE A 391 27.12 22.20 26.55
N ARG A 392 28.05 21.89 25.64
CA ARG A 392 29.44 22.37 25.73
C ARG A 392 29.59 23.86 25.55
N LYS A 393 28.75 24.47 24.68
CA LYS A 393 28.72 25.93 24.47
C LYS A 393 28.12 26.66 25.68
N ASN A 394 27.08 26.09 26.26
CA ASN A 394 26.36 26.66 27.38
C ASN A 394 25.89 25.59 28.37
N PRO A 395 26.62 25.34 29.48
CA PRO A 395 26.21 24.35 30.48
C PRO A 395 24.81 24.55 31.05
N ALA A 396 24.31 25.80 31.12
CA ALA A 396 22.93 26.09 31.56
C ALA A 396 21.86 25.57 30.59
N TYR A 397 22.26 25.08 29.39
CA TYR A 397 21.37 24.46 28.42
C TYR A 397 20.74 23.17 28.99
N MET A 398 21.48 22.42 29.82
CA MET A 398 20.95 21.21 30.47
C MET A 398 19.76 21.55 31.38
N ASP A 399 19.90 22.54 32.24
CA ASP A 399 18.82 22.94 33.14
C ASP A 399 17.65 23.53 32.37
N LYS A 400 17.93 24.39 31.39
CA LYS A 400 16.90 24.99 30.52
C LYS A 400 16.08 23.95 29.76
N GLN A 401 16.72 22.86 29.32
CA GLN A 401 16.07 21.77 28.59
C GLN A 401 15.67 20.59 29.50
N ASN A 402 15.74 20.77 30.80
CA ASN A 402 15.39 19.75 31.79
C ASN A 402 16.14 18.41 31.59
N LEU A 403 17.41 18.49 31.13
CA LEU A 403 18.26 17.34 30.82
C LEU A 403 19.10 16.91 32.03
N GLU A 404 19.41 15.64 32.11
CA GLU A 404 20.33 15.06 33.09
C GLU A 404 21.17 13.94 32.49
N LEU A 405 22.42 13.81 32.93
CA LEU A 405 23.26 12.63 32.66
C LEU A 405 22.92 11.56 33.67
N VAL A 406 22.82 10.31 33.21
CA VAL A 406 22.44 9.17 34.06
C VAL A 406 23.34 7.97 33.84
N ARG A 407 23.50 7.21 34.90
CA ARG A 407 24.20 5.92 34.93
C ARG A 407 23.23 4.78 35.20
N GLY A 408 23.30 3.74 34.39
CA GLY A 408 22.47 2.55 34.50
C GLY A 408 21.26 2.56 33.52
N PRO A 409 20.56 1.44 33.41
CA PRO A 409 19.40 1.29 32.50
C PRO A 409 18.10 1.78 33.14
N GLY A 410 17.10 2.07 32.30
CA GLY A 410 15.71 2.30 32.68
C GLY A 410 15.46 3.60 33.45
N GLU A 411 14.31 3.65 34.10
CA GLU A 411 13.81 4.80 34.85
C GLU A 411 14.57 4.99 36.18
N ASP A 412 15.06 3.90 36.77
CA ASP A 412 15.83 3.90 38.03
C ASP A 412 17.29 4.36 37.84
N ALA A 413 17.69 4.77 36.65
CA ALA A 413 19.03 5.27 36.38
C ALA A 413 19.37 6.48 37.26
N LYS A 414 20.55 6.47 37.86
CA LYS A 414 20.98 7.51 38.84
C LYS A 414 21.56 8.73 38.12
N PRO A 415 21.11 9.94 38.42
CA PRO A 415 21.70 11.16 37.91
C PRO A 415 23.16 11.31 38.36
N VAL A 416 23.97 11.85 37.44
CA VAL A 416 25.39 12.22 37.71
C VAL A 416 25.66 13.65 37.24
N PRO A 417 26.59 14.39 37.88
CA PRO A 417 26.85 15.78 37.51
C PRO A 417 27.46 15.89 36.11
N ALA A 418 27.17 17.00 35.40
CA ALA A 418 27.67 17.26 34.06
C ALA A 418 29.13 17.75 34.03
N THR A 419 30.04 16.98 34.56
CA THR A 419 31.49 17.28 34.50
C THR A 419 32.05 16.95 33.11
N GLN A 420 33.22 17.50 32.75
CA GLN A 420 33.91 17.18 31.51
C GLN A 420 34.16 15.67 31.36
N GLU A 421 34.52 15.00 32.47
CA GLU A 421 34.70 13.54 32.50
C GLU A 421 33.41 12.80 32.19
N ASN A 422 32.29 13.18 32.79
CA ASN A 422 30.99 12.57 32.54
C ASN A 422 30.45 12.89 31.14
N LEU A 423 30.75 14.06 30.58
CA LEU A 423 30.45 14.36 29.17
C LEU A 423 31.32 13.52 28.20
N ALA A 424 32.56 13.20 28.56
CA ALA A 424 33.37 12.26 27.81
C ALA A 424 32.82 10.83 27.93
N ALA A 425 32.33 10.43 29.10
CA ALA A 425 31.70 9.14 29.34
C ALA A 425 30.36 8.99 28.54
N LEU A 426 29.63 10.09 28.30
CA LEU A 426 28.48 10.08 27.38
C LEU A 426 28.94 9.78 25.94
N VAL A 427 30.04 10.38 25.49
CA VAL A 427 30.61 10.10 24.15
C VAL A 427 31.10 8.66 24.04
N ALA A 428 31.64 8.11 25.13
CA ALA A 428 32.05 6.72 25.20
C ALA A 428 30.88 5.72 25.35
N GLY A 429 29.62 6.20 25.47
CA GLY A 429 28.42 5.37 25.60
C GLY A 429 28.26 4.71 26.98
N THR A 430 29.06 5.08 28.00
CA THR A 430 28.95 4.54 29.36
C THR A 430 27.97 5.31 30.24
N LEU A 431 27.62 6.52 29.87
CA LEU A 431 26.53 7.32 30.41
C LEU A 431 25.48 7.59 29.33
N ARG A 432 24.27 7.91 29.77
CA ARG A 432 23.17 8.32 28.87
C ARG A 432 22.73 9.74 29.21
N LEU A 433 22.16 10.41 28.22
CA LEU A 433 21.45 11.67 28.41
C LEU A 433 19.95 11.36 28.43
N ARG A 434 19.21 11.89 29.40
CA ARG A 434 17.76 11.84 29.41
C ARG A 434 17.12 13.18 29.75
N GLN A 435 15.92 13.42 29.27
CA GLN A 435 15.10 14.55 29.65
C GLN A 435 14.11 14.09 30.73
N ARG A 436 14.00 14.89 31.80
CA ARG A 436 13.06 14.62 32.89
C ARG A 436 11.62 14.84 32.42
N PRO A 437 10.62 14.21 33.11
CA PRO A 437 9.20 14.49 32.89
C PRO A 437 8.89 15.99 33.06
N GLY A 438 8.02 16.52 32.23
CA GLY A 438 7.63 17.91 32.24
C GLY A 438 6.82 18.29 31.02
N ASP A 439 6.25 19.49 31.04
CA ASP A 439 5.39 19.97 29.95
C ASP A 439 6.21 20.23 28.67
N ASP A 440 7.51 20.55 28.83
CA ASP A 440 8.47 20.76 27.74
C ASP A 440 9.19 19.46 27.32
N ASN A 441 8.86 18.31 27.89
CA ASN A 441 9.47 17.04 27.50
C ASN A 441 9.17 16.73 26.04
N ALA A 442 10.19 16.34 25.27
CA ALA A 442 10.06 16.07 23.84
C ALA A 442 9.01 14.98 23.51
N LEU A 443 8.78 14.04 24.45
CA LEU A 443 7.74 13.00 24.34
C LEU A 443 6.37 13.48 24.82
N GLY A 444 6.25 14.71 25.30
CA GLY A 444 5.05 15.23 25.93
C GLY A 444 4.69 14.48 27.21
N LEU A 445 3.40 14.32 27.49
CA LEU A 445 2.89 13.85 28.76
C LEU A 445 2.54 12.34 28.80
N ILE A 446 2.55 11.68 27.63
CA ILE A 446 2.23 10.27 27.51
C ILE A 446 2.95 9.63 26.33
N LYS A 447 3.34 8.37 26.48
CA LYS A 447 4.06 7.54 25.53
C LYS A 447 3.38 6.16 25.44
N PHE A 448 3.17 5.68 24.23
CA PHE A 448 2.56 4.38 23.90
C PHE A 448 3.66 3.46 23.39
N MET A 449 3.88 2.37 24.08
CA MET A 449 5.04 1.51 23.88
C MET A 449 4.69 0.26 23.09
N LEU A 450 5.37 0.13 21.97
CA LEU A 450 5.43 -1.08 21.13
C LEU A 450 6.91 -1.52 21.10
N PRO A 451 7.33 -2.48 21.93
CA PRO A 451 8.73 -2.89 22.02
C PRO A 451 9.23 -3.48 20.70
N ASN A 452 10.19 -2.82 20.05
CA ASN A 452 10.73 -3.18 18.73
C ASN A 452 12.23 -2.84 18.65
N GLU A 453 12.94 -3.40 17.67
CA GLU A 453 14.35 -3.16 17.44
C GLU A 453 14.70 -1.75 16.93
N TYR A 454 13.70 -1.05 16.34
CA TYR A 454 13.86 0.30 15.78
C TYR A 454 13.79 1.39 16.84
N ASN A 455 13.41 1.07 18.07
CA ASN A 455 13.13 2.03 19.15
C ASN A 455 12.12 3.11 18.75
N VAL A 456 11.12 2.74 17.95
CA VAL A 456 9.99 3.59 17.52
C VAL A 456 8.80 3.37 18.44
N TYR A 457 8.16 4.44 18.82
CA TYR A 457 6.94 4.44 19.63
C TYR A 457 6.05 5.63 19.27
N LEU A 458 4.78 5.60 19.72
CA LEU A 458 3.87 6.73 19.59
C LEU A 458 3.93 7.57 20.86
N HIS A 459 3.82 8.91 20.73
CA HIS A 459 3.90 9.77 21.90
C HIS A 459 3.23 11.13 21.67
N SER A 460 2.90 11.80 22.75
CA SER A 460 2.49 13.20 22.78
C SER A 460 3.64 14.13 22.39
N THR A 461 3.38 15.43 22.30
CA THR A 461 4.42 16.45 22.04
C THR A 461 3.98 17.83 22.50
N PRO A 462 4.90 18.67 23.01
CA PRO A 462 4.61 20.10 23.25
C PRO A 462 4.51 20.89 21.94
N ALA A 463 5.12 20.41 20.84
CA ALA A 463 5.16 21.10 19.54
C ALA A 463 3.87 20.92 18.72
N LYS A 464 2.70 21.18 19.34
CA LYS A 464 1.37 20.97 18.72
C LYS A 464 1.15 21.79 17.46
N GLY A 465 1.83 22.95 17.30
CA GLY A 465 1.72 23.79 16.11
C GLY A 465 2.11 23.10 14.81
N LEU A 466 3.02 22.11 14.87
CA LEU A 466 3.49 21.37 13.70
C LEU A 466 2.43 20.47 13.05
N PHE A 467 1.34 20.15 13.73
CA PHE A 467 0.22 19.41 13.14
C PHE A 467 -0.57 20.22 12.11
N ARG A 468 -0.40 21.56 12.06
CA ARG A 468 -1.02 22.43 11.03
C ARG A 468 -0.30 22.40 9.69
N GLU A 469 0.91 21.86 9.67
CA GLU A 469 1.68 21.73 8.45
C GLU A 469 1.09 20.60 7.56
N ALA A 470 1.02 20.84 6.26
CA ALA A 470 0.57 19.83 5.31
C ALA A 470 1.58 18.65 5.25
N ARG A 471 2.88 18.96 5.20
CA ARG A 471 3.96 17.97 5.26
C ARG A 471 4.47 17.82 6.69
N ARG A 472 4.25 16.65 7.28
CA ARG A 472 4.54 16.40 8.71
C ARG A 472 5.67 15.37 8.94
N ALA A 473 6.76 15.48 8.20
CA ALA A 473 7.96 14.66 8.34
C ALA A 473 9.04 15.43 9.14
N PHE A 474 8.91 15.49 10.48
CA PHE A 474 9.76 16.35 11.33
C PHE A 474 10.51 15.60 12.43
N SER A 475 10.10 14.37 12.79
CA SER A 475 10.70 13.62 13.90
C SER A 475 12.00 12.92 13.50
N HIS A 476 12.64 12.26 14.46
CA HIS A 476 13.80 11.40 14.25
C HIS A 476 13.43 9.91 14.13
N GLY A 477 12.17 9.61 13.76
CA GLY A 477 11.68 8.26 13.54
C GLY A 477 10.44 7.92 14.37
N CYS A 478 10.36 8.36 15.63
CA CYS A 478 9.18 8.18 16.47
C CYS A 478 7.97 8.96 15.93
N ILE A 479 6.78 8.53 16.31
CA ILE A 479 5.51 9.04 15.78
C ILE A 479 4.82 9.90 16.85
N ARG A 480 4.65 11.20 16.54
CA ARG A 480 3.89 12.11 17.40
C ARG A 480 2.42 12.04 17.02
N VAL A 481 1.53 11.97 18.01
CA VAL A 481 0.08 11.93 17.80
C VAL A 481 -0.56 13.23 18.18
N SER A 482 -1.56 13.69 17.42
CA SER A 482 -2.21 15.00 17.64
C SER A 482 -3.18 14.99 18.82
N ASP A 483 -3.84 13.86 19.09
CA ASP A 483 -4.76 13.68 20.22
C ASP A 483 -4.37 12.45 21.06
N PRO A 484 -3.37 12.59 21.94
CA PRO A 484 -2.92 11.49 22.79
C PRO A 484 -3.93 11.07 23.85
N VAL A 485 -4.87 11.96 24.24
CA VAL A 485 -5.95 11.64 25.18
C VAL A 485 -6.95 10.68 24.53
N ALA A 486 -7.44 11.01 23.33
CA ALA A 486 -8.35 10.14 22.60
C ALA A 486 -7.72 8.78 22.28
N LEU A 487 -6.41 8.75 21.95
CA LEU A 487 -5.71 7.48 21.76
C LEU A 487 -5.63 6.68 23.05
N ALA A 488 -5.36 7.33 24.20
CA ALA A 488 -5.32 6.66 25.49
C ALA A 488 -6.71 6.11 25.91
N GLU A 489 -7.79 6.89 25.69
CA GLU A 489 -9.17 6.41 25.90
C GLU A 489 -9.46 5.16 25.05
N HIS A 490 -9.05 5.18 23.80
CA HIS A 490 -9.26 4.06 22.88
C HIS A 490 -8.53 2.79 23.34
N VAL A 491 -7.22 2.88 23.63
CA VAL A 491 -6.41 1.69 23.98
C VAL A 491 -6.63 1.19 25.40
N LEU A 492 -7.16 2.02 26.31
CA LEU A 492 -7.51 1.66 27.69
C LEU A 492 -9.01 1.32 27.85
N LYS A 493 -9.77 1.29 26.76
CA LYS A 493 -11.19 0.91 26.79
C LYS A 493 -11.36 -0.49 27.38
N GLY A 494 -12.19 -0.60 28.44
CA GLY A 494 -12.40 -1.88 29.11
C GLY A 494 -11.26 -2.34 30.05
N HIS A 495 -10.25 -1.49 30.27
CA HIS A 495 -9.19 -1.78 31.24
C HIS A 495 -9.75 -1.77 32.69
N PRO A 496 -9.35 -2.72 33.59
CA PRO A 496 -9.85 -2.83 34.96
C PRO A 496 -9.67 -1.58 35.82
N GLY A 497 -8.82 -0.66 35.37
CA GLY A 497 -8.57 0.62 36.06
C GLY A 497 -9.62 1.70 35.80
N ASP A 498 -10.68 1.46 35.03
CA ASP A 498 -11.73 2.44 34.65
C ASP A 498 -11.12 3.78 34.20
N TRP A 499 -10.35 3.74 33.12
CA TRP A 499 -9.66 4.90 32.57
C TRP A 499 -10.61 5.82 31.80
N THR A 500 -11.25 6.78 32.52
CA THR A 500 -12.00 7.86 31.91
C THR A 500 -11.08 8.94 31.39
N ARG A 501 -11.60 9.83 30.55
CA ARG A 501 -10.88 11.00 30.03
C ARG A 501 -10.27 11.84 31.14
N GLU A 502 -11.04 12.13 32.18
CA GLU A 502 -10.60 12.94 33.34
C GLU A 502 -9.46 12.26 34.08
N LYS A 503 -9.48 10.93 34.18
CA LYS A 503 -8.43 10.17 34.85
C LYS A 503 -7.15 10.13 34.03
N ILE A 504 -7.28 10.01 32.70
CA ILE A 504 -6.16 10.10 31.76
C ILE A 504 -5.52 11.48 31.81
N GLU A 505 -6.33 12.55 31.74
CA GLU A 505 -5.85 13.93 31.83
C GLU A 505 -5.23 14.22 33.20
N ALA A 506 -5.78 13.72 34.29
CA ALA A 506 -5.19 13.84 35.62
C ALA A 506 -3.82 13.13 35.71
N ALA A 507 -3.70 11.95 35.15
CA ALA A 507 -2.43 11.21 35.09
C ALA A 507 -1.38 11.93 34.23
N MET A 508 -1.79 12.52 33.10
CA MET A 508 -0.91 13.32 32.24
C MET A 508 -0.43 14.59 32.92
N ASN A 509 -1.28 15.26 33.70
CA ASN A 509 -0.98 16.51 34.41
C ASN A 509 -0.43 16.28 35.83
N GLY A 510 -0.31 15.06 36.29
CA GLY A 510 0.28 14.70 37.58
C GLY A 510 1.77 14.94 37.62
N THR A 511 2.43 14.47 38.69
CA THR A 511 3.88 14.63 38.90
C THR A 511 4.65 13.32 38.77
N GLU A 512 3.97 12.19 38.85
CA GLU A 512 4.60 10.87 38.90
C GLU A 512 4.72 10.24 37.52
N THR A 513 5.85 9.58 37.27
CA THR A 513 6.03 8.70 36.14
C THR A 513 5.55 7.31 36.51
N PHE A 514 4.61 6.76 35.76
CA PHE A 514 4.16 5.39 35.96
C PHE A 514 3.70 4.72 34.67
N ARG A 515 3.72 3.40 34.70
CA ARG A 515 3.41 2.53 33.57
C ARG A 515 2.05 1.88 33.76
N VAL A 516 1.25 1.83 32.69
CA VAL A 516 -0.02 1.11 32.63
C VAL A 516 0.09 0.03 31.54
N PRO A 517 0.20 -1.26 31.93
CA PRO A 517 0.16 -2.34 30.95
C PRO A 517 -1.22 -2.46 30.33
N LEU A 518 -1.32 -2.79 29.04
CA LEU A 518 -2.58 -3.12 28.41
C LEU A 518 -3.07 -4.50 28.84
N THR A 519 -4.37 -4.69 28.92
CA THR A 519 -4.98 -5.99 29.25
C THR A 519 -4.67 -7.04 28.17
N SER A 520 -4.67 -6.59 26.90
CA SER A 520 -4.27 -7.38 25.74
C SER A 520 -3.41 -6.50 24.84
N PRO A 521 -2.34 -7.03 24.24
CA PRO A 521 -1.57 -6.29 23.24
C PRO A 521 -2.44 -5.87 22.06
N ILE A 522 -2.17 -4.69 21.50
CA ILE A 522 -2.88 -4.15 20.33
C ILE A 522 -1.91 -4.14 19.15
N PRO A 523 -2.24 -4.80 18.01
CA PRO A 523 -1.41 -4.75 16.83
C PRO A 523 -1.30 -3.33 16.27
N VAL A 524 -0.09 -2.89 16.00
CA VAL A 524 0.22 -1.61 15.37
C VAL A 524 0.99 -1.85 14.09
N TYR A 525 0.44 -1.38 12.99
CA TYR A 525 1.06 -1.46 11.67
C TYR A 525 1.46 -0.06 11.21
N ILE A 526 2.74 0.13 10.99
CA ILE A 526 3.26 1.33 10.34
C ILE A 526 3.34 1.04 8.86
N LEU A 527 2.48 1.70 8.07
CA LEU A 527 2.22 1.40 6.67
C LEU A 527 2.74 2.52 5.75
N TYR A 528 2.80 2.20 4.46
CA TYR A 528 3.22 3.13 3.43
C TYR A 528 2.31 3.02 2.20
N GLY A 529 1.18 3.71 2.20
CA GLY A 529 0.23 3.77 1.09
C GLY A 529 0.19 5.17 0.51
N THR A 530 0.56 5.33 -0.76
CA THR A 530 0.55 6.62 -1.47
C THR A 530 -0.74 6.88 -2.24
N ALA A 531 -1.61 5.88 -2.37
CA ALA A 531 -2.97 6.00 -2.89
C ALA A 531 -3.96 5.36 -1.91
N ILE A 532 -5.06 6.05 -1.60
CA ILE A 532 -6.13 5.57 -0.72
C ILE A 532 -7.47 5.89 -1.38
N ALA A 533 -8.38 4.94 -1.44
CA ALA A 533 -9.74 5.18 -1.93
C ALA A 533 -10.72 5.24 -0.77
N SER A 534 -11.67 6.16 -0.83
CA SER A 534 -12.78 6.30 0.12
C SER A 534 -14.03 5.58 -0.36
N GLU A 535 -14.98 5.34 0.56
CA GLU A 535 -16.31 4.79 0.24
C GLU A 535 -17.08 5.66 -0.79
N ALA A 536 -16.80 6.96 -0.84
CA ALA A 536 -17.37 7.86 -1.84
C ALA A 536 -16.75 7.73 -3.23
N GLY A 537 -15.83 6.80 -3.45
CA GLY A 537 -15.12 6.58 -4.72
C GLY A 537 -14.06 7.64 -5.05
N GLN A 538 -13.71 8.50 -4.10
CA GLN A 538 -12.62 9.46 -4.25
C GLN A 538 -11.29 8.78 -3.98
N VAL A 539 -10.25 9.14 -4.74
CA VAL A 539 -8.90 8.61 -4.52
C VAL A 539 -8.00 9.73 -4.03
N PHE A 540 -7.36 9.49 -2.89
CA PHE A 540 -6.36 10.35 -2.29
C PHE A 540 -4.99 9.90 -2.76
N PHE A 541 -4.16 10.85 -3.20
CA PHE A 541 -2.78 10.61 -3.59
C PHE A 541 -1.82 11.44 -2.74
N PHE A 542 -0.83 10.78 -2.18
CA PHE A 542 0.17 11.38 -1.32
C PHE A 542 1.56 11.29 -1.95
N ASP A 543 2.44 12.22 -1.57
CA ASP A 543 3.83 12.19 -1.99
C ASP A 543 4.56 10.92 -1.49
N ASP A 544 5.44 10.38 -2.31
CA ASP A 544 6.38 9.33 -1.90
C ASP A 544 7.50 9.93 -1.02
N VAL A 545 7.15 10.22 0.24
CA VAL A 545 7.97 10.99 1.19
C VAL A 545 9.37 10.39 1.39
N TYR A 546 9.49 9.08 1.28
CA TYR A 546 10.75 8.35 1.53
C TYR A 546 11.33 7.67 0.29
N GLY A 547 10.72 7.80 -0.88
CA GLY A 547 11.15 7.15 -2.11
C GLY A 547 10.88 5.63 -2.12
N GLN A 548 9.84 5.18 -1.40
CA GLN A 548 9.52 3.76 -1.30
C GLN A 548 8.72 3.25 -2.50
N ASP A 549 7.94 4.10 -3.18
CA ASP A 549 7.28 3.73 -4.43
C ASP A 549 8.31 3.50 -5.52
N ALA A 550 9.23 4.44 -5.72
CA ALA A 550 10.31 4.29 -6.70
C ALA A 550 11.15 3.02 -6.46
N ARG A 551 11.38 2.65 -5.19
CA ARG A 551 12.10 1.41 -4.87
C ARG A 551 11.27 0.16 -5.18
N LEU A 552 9.98 0.17 -4.83
CA LEU A 552 9.10 -0.97 -5.05
C LEU A 552 8.85 -1.19 -6.54
N ALA A 553 8.65 -0.12 -7.33
CA ALA A 553 8.48 -0.18 -8.77
C ALA A 553 9.62 -0.95 -9.46
N VAL A 554 10.86 -0.66 -9.09
CA VAL A 554 12.04 -1.40 -9.62
C VAL A 554 11.99 -2.89 -9.26
N LEU A 555 11.51 -3.24 -8.04
CA LEU A 555 11.46 -4.64 -7.60
C LEU A 555 10.35 -5.44 -8.28
N VAL A 556 9.22 -4.80 -8.57
CA VAL A 556 8.11 -5.44 -9.30
C VAL A 556 8.26 -5.37 -10.82
N GLY A 557 9.31 -4.71 -11.33
CA GLY A 557 9.64 -4.66 -12.77
C GLY A 557 8.84 -3.62 -13.54
N GLU A 558 8.43 -2.52 -12.87
CA GLU A 558 7.76 -1.36 -13.47
C GLU A 558 8.75 -0.28 -13.92
#